data_4754d27cec1de851f7f1203e33884094
#
_entry.id   4754d27cec1de851f7f1203e33884094
#
_cell.length_a   1.000
_cell.length_b   1.000
_cell.length_c   1.000
_cell.angle_alpha   90.00
_cell.angle_beta   90.00
_cell.angle_gamma   90.00
#
_symmetry.space_group_name_H-M   'P 1'
#
loop_
_entity.id
_entity.type
_entity.pdbx_description
1 polymer ?
#
loop_
_entity_poly.entity_id
_entity_poly.type
_entity_poly.pdbx_seq_one_letter_code
_entity_poly.pdbx_strand_id
1 'polypeptide(L)'
;MRVMVLVKATKDSEAAIMPSVELLGAMGQYNEELIKAGILLAGEGLHPSKKGKRIAFDGADRSVVDGPFAATGELVAGFWLWQVRDMEEAVAWVKRCPNPMPGPSEIEIRPLFEMSDFIDAPSQ
;
A
#
# COMPACT_ATOMS: atom_id res chain seq x y z
N MET A 1 -4.39 16.15 4.91
CA MET A 1 -5.06 14.85 4.73
C MET A 1 -4.01 13.76 4.60
N ARG A 2 -4.15 12.71 5.35
CA ARG A 2 -3.25 11.57 5.22
C ARG A 2 -3.92 10.48 4.39
N VAL A 3 -3.13 9.84 3.54
CA VAL A 3 -3.61 8.72 2.73
C VAL A 3 -2.67 7.54 2.84
N MET A 4 -3.23 6.34 2.81
CA MET A 4 -2.48 5.10 2.64
C MET A 4 -2.47 4.77 1.16
N VAL A 5 -1.28 4.54 0.62
CA VAL A 5 -1.08 4.21 -0.78
C VAL A 5 -0.65 2.76 -0.85
N LEU A 6 -1.51 1.91 -1.36
CA LEU A 6 -1.36 0.46 -1.30
C LEU A 6 -0.92 -0.08 -2.66
N VAL A 7 0.27 -0.65 -2.71
CA VAL A 7 0.77 -1.32 -3.91
C VAL A 7 0.18 -2.72 -3.93
N LYS A 8 -0.71 -2.98 -4.88
CA LYS A 8 -1.39 -4.27 -4.97
C LYS A 8 -0.42 -5.33 -5.48
N ALA A 9 -0.51 -6.52 -4.91
CA ALA A 9 0.34 -7.63 -5.29
C ALA A 9 0.00 -8.17 -6.67
N THR A 10 0.99 -8.80 -7.29
CA THR A 10 0.83 -9.53 -8.55
C THR A 10 1.37 -10.95 -8.34
N LYS A 11 1.20 -11.80 -9.34
CA LYS A 11 1.78 -13.14 -9.29
C LYS A 11 3.29 -13.07 -9.11
N ASP A 12 3.96 -12.10 -9.75
CA ASP A 12 5.39 -11.93 -9.63
C ASP A 12 5.83 -11.56 -8.22
N SER A 13 5.14 -10.61 -7.59
CA SER A 13 5.47 -10.22 -6.23
C SER A 13 5.21 -11.34 -5.24
N GLU A 14 4.14 -12.11 -5.44
CA GLU A 14 3.83 -13.25 -4.59
C GLU A 14 4.83 -14.41 -4.80
N ALA A 15 5.44 -14.49 -5.97
CA ALA A 15 6.51 -15.46 -6.25
C ALA A 15 7.89 -14.97 -5.80
N ALA A 16 7.95 -13.82 -5.14
CA ALA A 16 9.20 -13.20 -4.68
C ALA A 16 10.17 -12.87 -5.81
N ILE A 17 9.65 -12.56 -6.99
CA ILE A 17 10.49 -12.08 -8.09
C ILE A 17 11.00 -10.69 -7.74
N MET A 18 12.31 -10.54 -7.68
CA MET A 18 12.93 -9.29 -7.28
C MET A 18 12.83 -8.24 -8.38
N PRO A 19 12.60 -6.97 -8.03
CA PRO A 19 12.60 -5.90 -9.03
C PRO A 19 13.99 -5.70 -9.64
N SER A 20 14.01 -5.16 -10.85
CA SER A 20 15.26 -4.87 -11.54
C SER A 20 16.03 -3.75 -10.83
N VAL A 21 17.34 -3.67 -11.11
CA VAL A 21 18.18 -2.59 -10.57
C VAL A 21 17.66 -1.23 -11.04
N GLU A 22 17.21 -1.16 -12.30
CA GLU A 22 16.65 0.07 -12.87
C GLU A 22 15.40 0.51 -12.12
N LEU A 23 14.52 -0.42 -11.79
CA LEU A 23 13.30 -0.11 -11.05
C LEU A 23 13.62 0.33 -9.62
N LEU A 24 14.55 -0.36 -8.96
CA LEU A 24 14.99 0.04 -7.61
C LEU A 24 15.55 1.45 -7.61
N GLY A 25 16.36 1.80 -8.62
CA GLY A 25 16.90 3.14 -8.75
C GLY A 25 15.83 4.19 -9.00
N ALA A 26 14.90 3.90 -9.91
CA ALA A 26 13.80 4.82 -10.22
C ALA A 26 12.88 5.01 -9.01
N MET A 27 12.63 3.95 -8.26
CA MET A 27 11.79 4.02 -7.06
C MET A 27 12.48 4.81 -5.95
N GLY A 28 13.81 4.64 -5.80
CA GLY A 28 14.58 5.43 -4.85
C GLY A 28 14.51 6.92 -5.16
N GLN A 29 14.61 7.28 -6.44
CA GLN A 29 14.50 8.66 -6.87
C GLN A 29 13.10 9.21 -6.63
N TYR A 30 12.08 8.43 -6.90
CA TYR A 30 10.70 8.81 -6.64
C TYR A 30 10.47 9.08 -5.15
N ASN A 31 10.99 8.21 -4.28
CA ASN A 31 10.90 8.40 -2.83
C ASN A 31 11.59 9.69 -2.39
N GLU A 32 12.75 10.02 -2.97
CA GLU A 32 13.42 11.27 -2.66
C GLU A 32 12.58 12.49 -3.04
N GLU A 33 11.89 12.43 -4.18
CA GLU A 33 10.99 13.51 -4.59
C GLU A 33 9.84 13.68 -3.60
N LEU A 34 9.27 12.57 -3.11
CA LEU A 34 8.21 12.60 -2.10
C LEU A 34 8.70 13.22 -0.80
N ILE A 35 9.93 12.89 -0.39
CA ILE A 35 10.53 13.46 0.83
C ILE A 35 10.72 14.97 0.67
N LYS A 36 11.29 15.38 -0.45
CA LYS A 36 11.55 16.81 -0.73
C LYS A 36 10.26 17.62 -0.78
N ALA A 37 9.20 17.02 -1.27
CA ALA A 37 7.88 17.67 -1.33
C ALA A 37 7.15 17.68 0.01
N GLY A 38 7.70 17.03 1.04
CA GLY A 38 7.08 16.96 2.36
C GLY A 38 5.89 16.02 2.42
N ILE A 39 5.81 15.08 1.50
CA ILE A 39 4.66 14.18 1.35
C ILE A 39 4.85 12.85 2.07
N LEU A 40 6.06 12.30 2.04
CA LEU A 40 6.33 10.97 2.57
C LEU A 40 6.37 10.97 4.10
N LEU A 41 5.47 10.19 4.71
CA LEU A 41 5.48 9.95 6.16
C LEU A 41 6.09 8.59 6.48
N ALA A 42 5.77 7.56 5.69
CA ALA A 42 6.30 6.21 5.86
C ALA A 42 6.13 5.43 4.57
N GLY A 43 6.90 4.37 4.40
CA GLY A 43 6.76 3.49 3.25
C GLY A 43 7.59 2.24 3.43
N GLU A 44 7.01 1.08 3.14
CA GLU A 44 7.67 -0.21 3.29
C GLU A 44 7.15 -1.23 2.28
N GLY A 45 8.05 -2.13 1.86
CA GLY A 45 7.65 -3.30 1.11
C GLY A 45 7.26 -4.42 2.05
N LEU A 46 6.40 -5.31 1.56
CA LEU A 46 5.96 -6.48 2.31
C LEU A 46 6.47 -7.75 1.64
N HIS A 47 6.82 -8.73 2.47
CA HIS A 47 7.12 -10.07 1.96
C HIS A 47 5.86 -10.69 1.34
N PRO A 48 6.02 -11.67 0.43
CA PRO A 48 4.89 -12.43 -0.10
C PRO A 48 4.03 -13.03 1.00
N SER A 49 2.76 -13.28 0.70
CA SER A 49 1.79 -13.77 1.68
C SER A 49 2.15 -15.12 2.31
N LYS A 50 3.02 -15.91 1.67
CA LYS A 50 3.49 -17.17 2.26
C LYS A 50 4.17 -17.00 3.60
N LYS A 51 4.68 -15.80 3.90
CA LYS A 51 5.28 -15.48 5.20
C LYS A 51 4.30 -14.86 6.18
N GLY A 52 3.07 -14.66 5.74
CA GLY A 52 2.04 -14.04 6.55
C GLY A 52 1.08 -15.03 7.17
N LYS A 53 0.22 -14.50 8.01
CA LYS A 53 -0.84 -15.26 8.65
C LYS A 53 -2.09 -14.41 8.70
N ARG A 54 -3.22 -15.08 8.67
CA ARG A 54 -4.52 -14.44 8.94
C ARG A 54 -5.11 -15.06 10.18
N ILE A 55 -5.79 -14.24 10.96
CA ILE A 55 -6.50 -14.72 12.15
C ILE A 55 -7.97 -14.44 11.93
N ALA A 56 -8.77 -15.50 11.92
CA ALA A 56 -10.20 -15.39 11.71
C ALA A 56 -10.89 -15.28 13.07
N PHE A 57 -11.84 -14.36 13.16
CA PHE A 57 -12.62 -14.10 14.36
C PHE A 57 -14.05 -14.54 14.12
N ASP A 58 -14.55 -15.39 15.01
CA ASP A 58 -15.96 -15.82 14.97
C ASP A 58 -16.43 -15.97 16.41
N GLY A 59 -17.11 -14.94 16.91
CA GLY A 59 -17.48 -14.88 18.31
C GLY A 59 -16.22 -14.88 19.17
N ALA A 60 -16.13 -15.86 20.08
CA ALA A 60 -14.95 -16.04 20.94
C ALA A 60 -13.83 -16.84 20.25
N ASP A 61 -14.14 -17.46 19.10
CA ASP A 61 -13.17 -18.29 18.39
C ASP A 61 -12.17 -17.48 17.62
N ARG A 62 -10.94 -18.00 17.58
CA ARG A 62 -9.82 -17.40 16.85
C ARG A 62 -9.12 -18.53 16.10
N SER A 63 -9.07 -18.41 14.78
CA SER A 63 -8.41 -19.39 13.93
C SER A 63 -7.25 -18.75 13.20
N VAL A 64 -6.11 -19.45 13.15
CA VAL A 64 -4.92 -18.98 12.45
C VAL A 64 -4.82 -19.69 11.12
N VAL A 65 -4.71 -18.90 10.04
CA VAL A 65 -4.55 -19.41 8.68
C VAL A 65 -3.19 -18.97 8.18
N ASP A 66 -2.37 -19.95 7.81
CA ASP A 66 -1.05 -19.65 7.26
C ASP A 66 -1.16 -19.29 5.78
N GLY A 67 -0.30 -18.34 5.35
CA GLY A 67 -0.17 -18.07 3.92
C GLY A 67 0.49 -19.23 3.18
N PRO A 68 0.54 -19.21 1.84
CA PRO A 68 0.08 -18.10 1.01
C PRO A 68 -1.44 -18.05 0.92
N PHE A 69 -1.95 -16.85 0.59
CA PHE A 69 -3.39 -16.64 0.44
C PHE A 69 -3.76 -16.56 -1.04
N ALA A 70 -4.96 -17.03 -1.37
CA ALA A 70 -5.51 -16.90 -2.71
C ALA A 70 -5.92 -15.44 -2.99
N ALA A 71 -6.44 -15.16 -4.19
CA ALA A 71 -6.94 -13.85 -4.58
C ALA A 71 -5.86 -12.77 -4.54
N THR A 72 -4.81 -12.97 -5.36
CA THR A 72 -3.65 -12.08 -5.45
C THR A 72 -4.06 -10.60 -5.61
N GLY A 73 -5.14 -10.30 -6.33
CA GLY A 73 -5.62 -8.94 -6.51
C GLY A 73 -6.08 -8.25 -5.23
N GLU A 74 -6.28 -8.99 -4.15
CA GLU A 74 -6.65 -8.44 -2.85
C GLU A 74 -5.46 -8.26 -1.92
N LEU A 75 -4.31 -8.78 -2.30
CA LEU A 75 -3.11 -8.73 -1.47
C LEU A 75 -2.33 -7.45 -1.71
N VAL A 76 -1.53 -7.07 -0.72
CA VAL A 76 -0.73 -5.85 -0.75
C VAL A 76 0.75 -6.22 -0.74
N ALA A 77 1.50 -5.68 -1.69
CA ALA A 77 2.94 -5.92 -1.78
C ALA A 77 3.77 -4.85 -1.08
N GLY A 78 3.17 -3.71 -0.78
CA GLY A 78 3.85 -2.62 -0.09
C GLY A 78 2.90 -1.45 0.11
N PHE A 79 3.38 -0.44 0.83
CA PHE A 79 2.56 0.72 1.11
C PHE A 79 3.41 1.97 1.33
N TRP A 80 2.76 3.12 1.13
CA TRP A 80 3.25 4.41 1.62
C TRP A 80 2.18 5.03 2.48
N LEU A 81 2.60 5.86 3.40
CA LEU A 81 1.73 6.78 4.14
C LEU A 81 2.16 8.18 3.74
N TRP A 82 1.23 8.95 3.18
CA TRP A 82 1.49 10.29 2.67
C TRP A 82 0.66 11.36 3.36
N GLN A 83 1.23 12.55 3.47
CA GLN A 83 0.50 13.77 3.83
C GLN A 83 0.29 14.55 2.55
N VAL A 84 -0.95 14.74 2.13
CA VAL A 84 -1.31 15.47 0.91
C VAL A 84 -2.40 16.50 1.21
N ARG A 85 -2.61 17.44 0.31
CA ARG A 85 -3.67 18.43 0.44
C ARG A 85 -5.05 17.80 0.26
N ASP A 86 -5.17 16.93 -0.74
CA ASP A 86 -6.43 16.32 -1.14
C ASP A 86 -6.16 15.07 -1.97
N MET A 87 -7.22 14.37 -2.36
CA MET A 87 -7.12 13.16 -3.16
C MET A 87 -6.55 13.44 -4.55
N GLU A 88 -6.84 14.60 -5.13
CA GLU A 88 -6.31 14.94 -6.45
C GLU A 88 -4.79 15.03 -6.44
N GLU A 89 -4.21 15.58 -5.40
CA GLU A 89 -2.76 15.60 -5.24
C GLU A 89 -2.20 14.20 -5.11
N ALA A 90 -2.85 13.35 -4.32
CA ALA A 90 -2.42 11.97 -4.16
C ALA A 90 -2.42 11.23 -5.50
N VAL A 91 -3.49 11.37 -6.26
CA VAL A 91 -3.61 10.74 -7.59
C VAL A 91 -2.51 11.25 -8.53
N ALA A 92 -2.25 12.55 -8.53
CA ALA A 92 -1.21 13.13 -9.37
C ALA A 92 0.17 12.54 -9.04
N TRP A 93 0.46 12.37 -7.76
CA TRP A 93 1.72 11.76 -7.34
C TRP A 93 1.81 10.29 -7.73
N VAL A 94 0.73 9.52 -7.56
CA VAL A 94 0.74 8.09 -7.94
C VAL A 94 0.94 7.92 -9.44
N LYS A 95 0.36 8.80 -10.25
CA LYS A 95 0.57 8.74 -11.71
C LYS A 95 2.03 8.94 -12.12
N ARG A 96 2.85 9.57 -11.28
CA ARG A 96 4.28 9.76 -11.52
C ARG A 96 5.11 8.59 -11.03
N CYS A 97 4.52 7.67 -10.29
CA CYS A 97 5.24 6.52 -9.74
C CYS A 97 5.68 5.58 -10.85
N PRO A 98 6.94 5.11 -10.85
CA PRO A 98 7.32 4.01 -11.72
C PRO A 98 6.42 2.81 -11.44
N ASN A 99 6.02 2.07 -12.47
CA ASN A 99 5.23 0.86 -12.25
C ASN A 99 6.04 -0.09 -11.36
N PRO A 100 5.57 -0.43 -10.15
CA PRO A 100 6.34 -1.27 -9.25
C PRO A 100 6.42 -2.74 -9.67
N MET A 101 5.68 -3.12 -10.71
CA MET A 101 5.59 -4.49 -11.17
C MET A 101 6.02 -4.61 -12.62
N PRO A 102 6.45 -5.80 -13.07
CA PRO A 102 6.90 -5.98 -14.47
C PRO A 102 5.78 -5.93 -15.50
N GLY A 103 4.52 -6.04 -15.08
CA GLY A 103 3.38 -6.01 -15.97
C GLY A 103 2.29 -5.08 -15.46
N PRO A 104 1.07 -5.19 -15.98
CA PRO A 104 -0.04 -4.40 -15.49
C PRO A 104 -0.22 -4.57 -13.99
N SER A 105 -0.44 -3.46 -13.29
CA SER A 105 -0.59 -3.48 -11.83
C SER A 105 -1.48 -2.32 -11.39
N GLU A 106 -1.80 -2.32 -10.11
CA GLU A 106 -2.65 -1.29 -9.54
C GLU A 106 -2.07 -0.78 -8.22
N ILE A 107 -2.33 0.49 -7.97
CA ILE A 107 -2.07 1.12 -6.67
C ILE A 107 -3.39 1.70 -6.21
N GLU A 108 -3.75 1.40 -4.98
CA GLU A 108 -4.99 1.88 -4.37
C GLU A 108 -4.68 2.96 -3.36
N ILE A 109 -5.46 4.03 -3.36
CA ILE A 109 -5.28 5.15 -2.43
C ILE A 109 -6.50 5.20 -1.51
N ARG A 110 -6.28 5.18 -0.20
CA ARG A 110 -7.34 5.22 0.81
C ARG A 110 -7.04 6.34 1.80
N PRO A 111 -7.96 7.30 1.96
CA PRO A 111 -7.77 8.29 3.03
C PRO A 111 -7.89 7.62 4.40
N LEU A 112 -7.07 8.08 5.34
CA LEU A 112 -7.14 7.61 6.71
C LEU A 112 -8.30 8.29 7.42
N PHE A 113 -8.89 7.58 8.39
CA PHE A 113 -9.72 8.27 9.36
C PHE A 113 -8.84 9.22 10.18
N GLU A 114 -9.33 10.43 10.38
CA GLU A 114 -8.72 11.40 11.26
C GLU A 114 -9.63 11.62 12.46
N MET A 115 -9.10 12.23 13.50
CA MET A 115 -9.89 12.48 14.71
C MET A 115 -11.18 13.27 14.39
N SER A 116 -11.08 14.22 13.44
CA SER A 116 -12.24 15.01 13.02
C SER A 116 -13.36 14.17 12.42
N ASP A 117 -13.01 13.05 11.74
CA ASP A 117 -14.02 12.16 11.17
C ASP A 117 -14.91 11.55 12.23
N PHE A 118 -14.33 11.26 13.40
CA PHE A 118 -15.07 10.68 14.52
C PHE A 118 -15.84 11.72 15.32
N ILE A 119 -15.28 12.91 15.46
CA ILE A 119 -15.88 14.00 16.21
C ILE A 119 -17.03 14.64 15.43
N ASP A 120 -16.83 14.84 14.12
CA ASP A 120 -17.78 15.51 13.24
C ASP A 120 -18.81 14.55 12.63
N ALA A 121 -18.68 13.24 12.90
CA ALA A 121 -19.63 12.27 12.38
C ALA A 121 -21.03 12.57 12.92
N PRO A 122 -22.07 12.49 12.05
CA PRO A 122 -23.44 12.72 12.52
C PRO A 122 -23.82 11.73 13.60
N SER A 123 -24.45 12.22 14.65
CA SER A 123 -25.03 11.36 15.68
C SER A 123 -26.23 10.65 15.08
N GLN A 124 -26.25 9.37 15.17
CA GLN A 124 -27.35 8.55 14.62
C GLN A 124 -28.19 7.96 15.74
#